data_e8091174a3d41f7de398658c29848549
#
_entry.id   e8091174a3d41f7de398658c29848549
#
_cell.length_a   1.000
_cell.length_b   1.000
_cell.length_c   1.000
_cell.angle_alpha   90.00
_cell.angle_beta   90.00
_cell.angle_gamma   90.00
#
_symmetry.space_group_name_H-M   'P 1'
#
loop_
_entity.id
_entity.type
_entity.pdbx_description
1 polymer ?
#
loop_
_entity_poly.entity_id
_entity_poly.type
_entity_poly.pdbx_seq_one_letter_code
_entity_poly.pdbx_strand_id
1 'polypeptide(L)'
;ARRQRQMCIRDSSYDTATVTSEGQLSASLSNIVNDYYAKDISRKVTSALQAKMERGDYIGNYAPYGYRRDPESKNHLLVDPETAPIVQQIFEWRAAGVSYMGINKKLNDAGIPSPSQKKFDSGIVTNNNRKDRTILWNKHKITEILNDIVYIGHLAQKKGSQCLYSGIPYHITSKDEWIIAKNTHDPIISDELF
;
A
#
# COMPACT_ATOMS: atom_id res chain seq x y z
N ALA A 1 -13.71 15.56 34.71
CA ALA A 1 -14.94 15.07 34.09
C ALA A 1 -15.00 15.54 32.63
N ARG A 2 -14.60 14.70 31.68
CA ARG A 2 -14.79 14.96 30.25
C ARG A 2 -16.23 14.66 29.90
N ARG A 3 -17.00 15.68 29.63
CA ARG A 3 -18.30 15.52 28.99
C ARG A 3 -18.12 15.06 27.57
N GLN A 4 -18.38 13.79 27.30
CA GLN A 4 -18.64 13.30 25.94
C GLN A 4 -19.86 14.06 25.41
N ARG A 5 -19.63 14.94 24.43
CA ARG A 5 -20.73 15.45 23.60
C ARG A 5 -21.16 14.29 22.70
N GLN A 6 -22.19 13.57 23.09
CA GLN A 6 -22.96 12.76 22.17
C GLN A 6 -23.57 13.71 21.14
N MET A 7 -22.99 13.69 19.96
CA MET A 7 -23.60 14.34 18.79
C MET A 7 -24.71 13.41 18.33
N CYS A 8 -25.93 13.63 18.87
CA CYS A 8 -27.14 13.05 18.30
C CYS A 8 -27.32 13.71 16.93
N ILE A 9 -26.85 13.04 15.87
CA ILE A 9 -27.35 13.29 14.52
C ILE A 9 -28.76 12.74 14.53
N ARG A 10 -29.70 13.62 14.81
CA ARG A 10 -31.13 13.35 14.69
C ARG A 10 -31.44 13.40 13.21
N ASP A 11 -31.31 12.25 12.56
CA ASP A 11 -31.80 12.09 11.19
C ASP A 11 -33.32 11.95 11.26
N SER A 12 -33.98 13.13 11.22
CA SER A 12 -35.42 13.24 11.35
C SER A 12 -36.22 12.64 10.19
N SER A 13 -35.52 12.13 9.14
CA SER A 13 -36.16 11.46 8.00
C SER A 13 -36.40 9.97 8.23
N TYR A 14 -35.72 9.37 9.23
CA TYR A 14 -35.83 7.93 9.49
C TYR A 14 -36.93 7.53 10.48
N ASP A 15 -37.37 8.45 11.35
CA ASP A 15 -38.28 8.12 12.45
C ASP A 15 -39.76 7.94 12.03
N THR A 16 -40.16 8.46 10.87
CA THR A 16 -41.57 8.37 10.41
C THR A 16 -41.82 7.19 9.45
N ALA A 17 -40.80 6.66 8.79
CA ALA A 17 -40.93 5.58 7.80
C ALA A 17 -40.98 4.16 8.44
N THR A 18 -40.57 4.03 9.71
CA THR A 18 -40.45 2.72 10.36
C THR A 18 -41.75 2.24 11.02
N VAL A 19 -42.80 3.09 11.11
CA VAL A 19 -44.03 2.77 11.85
C VAL A 19 -45.11 2.15 10.95
N THR A 20 -45.01 2.27 9.62
CA THR A 20 -45.97 1.69 8.69
C THR A 20 -45.37 0.53 7.91
N SER A 21 -46.17 -0.49 7.57
CA SER A 21 -45.74 -1.61 6.73
C SER A 21 -45.18 -1.16 5.36
N GLU A 22 -45.70 -0.07 4.80
CA GLU A 22 -45.21 0.57 3.58
C GLU A 22 -43.83 1.22 3.77
N GLY A 23 -43.56 1.84 4.92
CA GLY A 23 -42.27 2.40 5.28
C GLY A 23 -41.19 1.30 5.44
N GLN A 24 -41.54 0.16 6.00
CA GLN A 24 -40.61 -1.00 6.11
C GLN A 24 -40.27 -1.60 4.76
N LEU A 25 -41.25 -1.70 3.85
CA LEU A 25 -41.03 -2.16 2.49
C LEU A 25 -40.13 -1.20 1.69
N SER A 26 -40.38 0.11 1.81
CA SER A 26 -39.56 1.14 1.16
C SER A 26 -38.11 1.13 1.68
N ALA A 27 -37.92 1.02 3.00
CA ALA A 27 -36.59 0.90 3.60
C ALA A 27 -35.86 -0.37 3.16
N SER A 28 -36.54 -1.51 3.08
CA SER A 28 -35.98 -2.78 2.62
C SER A 28 -35.57 -2.72 1.14
N LEU A 29 -36.40 -2.13 0.29
CA LEU A 29 -36.09 -1.91 -1.12
C LEU A 29 -34.88 -0.98 -1.28
N SER A 30 -34.82 0.12 -0.54
CA SER A 30 -33.70 1.05 -0.55
C SER A 30 -32.38 0.35 -0.13
N ASN A 31 -32.43 -0.50 0.87
CA ASN A 31 -31.27 -1.28 1.31
C ASN A 31 -30.81 -2.26 0.22
N ILE A 32 -31.71 -2.97 -0.45
CA ILE A 32 -31.37 -3.88 -1.56
C ILE A 32 -30.74 -3.10 -2.72
N VAL A 33 -31.29 -1.94 -3.07
CA VAL A 33 -30.77 -1.09 -4.14
C VAL A 33 -29.38 -0.56 -3.78
N ASN A 34 -29.19 -0.05 -2.57
CA ASN A 34 -27.90 0.42 -2.10
C ASN A 34 -26.84 -0.70 -2.08
N ASP A 35 -27.24 -1.88 -1.67
CA ASP A 35 -26.40 -3.07 -1.66
C ASP A 35 -25.99 -3.48 -3.10
N TYR A 36 -26.92 -3.43 -4.05
CA TYR A 36 -26.62 -3.66 -5.44
C TYR A 36 -25.64 -2.64 -6.02
N TYR A 37 -25.85 -1.34 -5.75
CA TYR A 37 -24.92 -0.28 -6.17
C TYR A 37 -23.54 -0.45 -5.57
N ALA A 38 -23.46 -0.76 -4.29
CA ALA A 38 -22.17 -1.00 -3.63
C ALA A 38 -21.39 -2.15 -4.29
N LYS A 39 -22.09 -3.25 -4.63
CA LYS A 39 -21.52 -4.39 -5.37
C LYS A 39 -21.02 -3.98 -6.75
N ASP A 40 -21.84 -3.27 -7.49
CA ASP A 40 -21.52 -2.87 -8.87
C ASP A 40 -20.31 -1.92 -8.88
N ILE A 41 -20.29 -0.93 -8.01
CA ILE A 41 -19.14 -0.01 -7.83
C ILE A 41 -17.88 -0.79 -7.47
N SER A 42 -17.98 -1.71 -6.49
CA SER A 42 -16.84 -2.52 -6.08
C SER A 42 -16.26 -3.34 -7.24
N ARG A 43 -17.11 -3.99 -8.04
CA ARG A 43 -16.69 -4.74 -9.23
C ARG A 43 -16.01 -3.85 -10.27
N LYS A 44 -16.60 -2.69 -10.56
CA LYS A 44 -16.05 -1.72 -11.52
C LYS A 44 -14.68 -1.20 -11.08
N VAL A 45 -14.53 -0.83 -9.82
CA VAL A 45 -13.27 -0.36 -9.25
C VAL A 45 -12.21 -1.47 -9.31
N THR A 46 -12.56 -2.69 -8.89
CA THR A 46 -11.64 -3.84 -8.91
C THR A 46 -11.19 -4.15 -10.33
N SER A 47 -12.11 -4.19 -11.30
CA SER A 47 -11.78 -4.43 -12.72
C SER A 47 -10.87 -3.33 -13.28
N ALA A 48 -11.16 -2.06 -12.98
CA ALA A 48 -10.34 -0.93 -13.43
C ALA A 48 -8.92 -0.97 -12.82
N LEU A 49 -8.80 -1.33 -11.53
CA LEU A 49 -7.50 -1.50 -10.89
C LEU A 49 -6.73 -2.69 -11.48
N GLN A 50 -7.41 -3.80 -11.74
CA GLN A 50 -6.79 -4.97 -12.36
C GLN A 50 -6.25 -4.63 -13.76
N ALA A 51 -7.06 -3.97 -14.60
CA ALA A 51 -6.62 -3.54 -15.93
C ALA A 51 -5.39 -2.59 -15.87
N LYS A 52 -5.30 -1.73 -14.85
CA LYS A 52 -4.12 -0.89 -14.62
C LYS A 52 -2.89 -1.73 -14.24
N MET A 53 -3.04 -2.69 -13.32
CA MET A 53 -1.93 -3.58 -12.93
C MET A 53 -1.39 -4.39 -14.11
N GLU A 54 -2.29 -4.92 -14.96
CA GLU A 54 -1.94 -5.68 -16.16
C GLU A 54 -1.19 -4.84 -17.21
N ARG A 55 -1.47 -3.54 -17.28
CA ARG A 55 -0.71 -2.59 -18.13
C ARG A 55 0.66 -2.21 -17.55
N GLY A 56 0.97 -2.61 -16.32
CA GLY A 56 2.19 -2.23 -15.63
C GLY A 56 2.12 -0.88 -14.91
N ASP A 57 0.93 -0.33 -14.70
CA ASP A 57 0.73 0.87 -13.89
C ASP A 57 0.98 0.56 -12.42
N TYR A 58 1.80 1.35 -11.74
CA TYR A 58 1.98 1.25 -10.30
C TYR A 58 0.80 1.85 -9.54
N ILE A 59 0.06 1.04 -8.81
CA ILE A 59 -1.14 1.48 -8.08
C ILE A 59 -0.93 1.67 -6.57
N GLY A 60 0.25 1.36 -6.04
CA GLY A 60 0.55 1.52 -4.61
C GLY A 60 0.44 2.99 -4.16
N ASN A 61 0.09 3.26 -2.91
CA ASN A 61 -0.05 4.62 -2.40
C ASN A 61 1.28 5.38 -2.35
N TYR A 62 2.37 4.70 -2.05
CA TYR A 62 3.71 5.28 -1.92
C TYR A 62 4.69 4.49 -2.78
N ALA A 63 5.61 5.21 -3.45
CA ALA A 63 6.68 4.56 -4.19
C ALA A 63 7.56 3.69 -3.24
N PRO A 64 8.09 2.57 -3.74
CA PRO A 64 9.10 1.79 -3.03
C PRO A 64 10.35 2.64 -2.72
N TYR A 65 11.10 2.29 -1.69
CA TYR A 65 12.36 2.97 -1.37
C TYR A 65 13.36 2.78 -2.52
N GLY A 66 14.01 3.85 -2.94
CA GLY A 66 14.84 3.86 -4.16
C GLY A 66 14.11 4.40 -5.39
N TYR A 67 12.79 4.52 -5.32
CA TYR A 67 11.96 5.07 -6.39
C TYR A 67 11.13 6.25 -5.91
N ARG A 68 10.74 7.09 -6.86
CA ARG A 68 9.75 8.16 -6.70
C ARG A 68 8.68 8.03 -7.77
N ARG A 69 7.53 8.63 -7.54
CA ARG A 69 6.50 8.71 -8.57
C ARG A 69 6.87 9.77 -9.60
N ASP A 70 6.57 9.48 -10.85
CA ASP A 70 6.65 10.44 -11.93
C ASP A 70 5.63 11.56 -11.69
N PRO A 71 6.06 12.86 -11.71
CA PRO A 71 5.15 14.00 -11.61
C PRO A 71 4.14 14.07 -12.75
N GLU A 72 4.52 13.65 -13.96
CA GLU A 72 3.68 13.68 -15.16
C GLU A 72 2.75 12.46 -15.23
N SER A 73 3.27 11.29 -14.88
CA SER A 73 2.52 10.03 -14.86
C SER A 73 2.55 9.39 -13.47
N LYS A 74 1.58 9.70 -12.63
CA LYS A 74 1.52 9.23 -11.23
C LYS A 74 1.57 7.71 -11.05
N ASN A 75 1.34 6.94 -12.11
CA ASN A 75 1.36 5.48 -12.11
C ASN A 75 2.71 4.90 -12.57
N HIS A 76 3.68 5.75 -12.92
CA HIS A 76 5.01 5.34 -13.31
C HIS A 76 6.02 5.59 -12.18
N LEU A 77 7.04 4.72 -12.10
CA LEU A 77 8.11 4.82 -11.12
C LEU A 77 9.37 5.35 -11.81
N LEU A 78 9.98 6.36 -11.22
CA LEU A 78 11.28 6.90 -11.60
C LEU A 78 12.30 6.57 -10.50
N VAL A 79 13.53 6.31 -10.89
CA VAL A 79 14.63 6.11 -9.95
C VAL A 79 14.84 7.38 -9.14
N ASP A 80 14.90 7.25 -7.82
CA ASP A 80 15.20 8.36 -6.90
C ASP A 80 16.71 8.46 -6.69
N PRO A 81 17.38 9.52 -7.20
CA PRO A 81 18.84 9.66 -7.12
C PRO A 81 19.37 9.71 -5.67
N GLU A 82 18.52 10.07 -4.71
CA GLU A 82 18.92 10.16 -3.31
C GLU A 82 18.93 8.77 -2.63
N THR A 83 17.95 7.92 -2.92
CA THR A 83 17.78 6.65 -2.21
C THR A 83 18.18 5.42 -3.03
N ALA A 84 18.26 5.51 -4.34
CA ALA A 84 18.67 4.40 -5.19
C ALA A 84 20.10 3.89 -4.87
N PRO A 85 21.12 4.74 -4.62
CA PRO A 85 22.45 4.28 -4.24
C PRO A 85 22.45 3.46 -2.94
N ILE A 86 21.57 3.80 -2.01
CA ILE A 86 21.44 3.06 -0.75
C ILE A 86 20.89 1.64 -1.01
N VAL A 87 19.93 1.53 -1.92
CA VAL A 87 19.39 0.23 -2.34
C VAL A 87 20.49 -0.61 -3.00
N GLN A 88 21.26 -0.05 -3.94
CA GLN A 88 22.40 -0.74 -4.57
C GLN A 88 23.38 -1.25 -3.52
N GLN A 89 23.74 -0.42 -2.56
CA GLN A 89 24.67 -0.79 -1.49
C GLN A 89 24.12 -1.92 -0.59
N ILE A 90 22.81 -1.97 -0.33
CA ILE A 90 22.18 -3.07 0.40
C ILE A 90 22.35 -4.39 -0.36
N PHE A 91 22.13 -4.41 -1.66
CA PHE A 91 22.30 -5.60 -2.50
C PHE A 91 23.78 -6.01 -2.59
N GLU A 92 24.71 -5.07 -2.81
CA GLU A 92 26.15 -5.34 -2.82
C GLU A 92 26.65 -5.94 -1.50
N TRP A 93 26.24 -5.38 -0.36
CA TRP A 93 26.60 -5.95 0.94
C TRP A 93 26.04 -7.35 1.11
N ARG A 94 24.82 -7.59 0.62
CA ARG A 94 24.24 -8.94 0.67
C ARG A 94 24.99 -9.92 -0.20
N ALA A 95 25.36 -9.54 -1.41
CA ALA A 95 26.19 -10.34 -2.32
C ALA A 95 27.59 -10.62 -1.73
N ALA A 96 28.17 -9.66 -1.02
CA ALA A 96 29.40 -9.84 -0.25
C ALA A 96 29.26 -10.72 1.01
N GLY A 97 28.09 -11.33 1.25
CA GLY A 97 27.84 -12.25 2.37
C GLY A 97 27.50 -11.58 3.71
N VAL A 98 27.29 -10.25 3.74
CA VAL A 98 26.90 -9.56 4.97
C VAL A 98 25.50 -10.03 5.40
N SER A 99 25.34 -10.34 6.69
CA SER A 99 24.07 -10.75 7.25
C SER A 99 23.04 -9.61 7.27
N TYR A 100 21.75 -9.93 7.27
CA TYR A 100 20.67 -8.92 7.36
C TYR A 100 20.84 -7.99 8.59
N MET A 101 21.29 -8.53 9.72
CA MET A 101 21.56 -7.74 10.92
C MET A 101 22.79 -6.86 10.76
N GLY A 102 23.81 -7.35 10.03
CA GLY A 102 25.01 -6.57 9.72
C GLY A 102 24.68 -5.38 8.81
N ILE A 103 23.86 -5.57 7.77
CA ILE A 103 23.37 -4.50 6.89
C ILE A 103 22.56 -3.48 7.71
N ASN A 104 21.64 -3.97 8.54
CA ASN A 104 20.84 -3.14 9.43
C ASN A 104 21.70 -2.25 10.32
N LYS A 105 22.72 -2.84 10.98
CA LYS A 105 23.65 -2.10 11.83
C LYS A 105 24.42 -1.04 11.05
N LYS A 106 24.98 -1.39 9.89
CA LYS A 106 25.73 -0.45 9.04
C LYS A 106 24.88 0.77 8.64
N LEU A 107 23.62 0.57 8.22
CA LEU A 107 22.72 1.65 7.83
C LEU A 107 22.37 2.57 9.01
N ASN A 108 22.12 1.98 10.19
CA ASN A 108 21.80 2.74 11.39
C ASN A 108 23.02 3.50 11.93
N ASP A 109 24.20 2.89 11.95
CA ASP A 109 25.44 3.51 12.39
C ASP A 109 25.86 4.66 11.47
N ALA A 110 25.58 4.55 10.17
CA ALA A 110 25.77 5.61 9.17
C ALA A 110 24.72 6.72 9.25
N GLY A 111 23.71 6.61 10.11
CA GLY A 111 22.63 7.59 10.26
C GLY A 111 21.71 7.70 9.03
N ILE A 112 21.69 6.69 8.15
CA ILE A 112 20.85 6.68 6.95
C ILE A 112 19.39 6.50 7.35
N PRO A 113 18.47 7.41 6.97
CA PRO A 113 17.09 7.32 7.38
C PRO A 113 16.40 6.08 6.77
N SER A 114 15.65 5.37 7.60
CA SER A 114 14.86 4.25 7.12
C SER A 114 13.71 4.72 6.19
N PRO A 115 13.12 3.84 5.35
CA PRO A 115 11.99 4.20 4.52
C PRO A 115 10.82 4.83 5.28
N SER A 116 10.58 4.39 6.50
CA SER A 116 9.52 4.95 7.37
C SER A 116 9.91 6.29 7.95
N GLN A 117 11.19 6.48 8.30
CA GLN A 117 11.71 7.78 8.74
C GLN A 117 11.65 8.81 7.61
N LYS A 118 12.11 8.45 6.40
CA LYS A 118 12.05 9.34 5.22
C LYS A 118 10.62 9.78 4.92
N LYS A 119 9.63 8.89 5.02
CA LYS A 119 8.22 9.24 4.87
C LYS A 119 7.76 10.24 5.94
N PHE A 120 8.15 10.03 7.18
CA PHE A 120 7.82 10.94 8.28
C PHE A 120 8.43 12.32 8.07
N ASP A 121 9.70 12.38 7.68
CA ASP A 121 10.44 13.64 7.41
C ASP A 121 9.83 14.39 6.21
N SER A 122 9.23 13.67 5.25
CA SER A 122 8.46 14.24 4.13
C SER A 122 7.03 14.65 4.51
N GLY A 123 6.66 14.64 5.79
CA GLY A 123 5.33 15.00 6.29
C GLY A 123 4.26 13.92 6.09
N ILE A 124 4.63 12.72 5.63
CA ILE A 124 3.70 11.61 5.46
C ILE A 124 3.58 10.83 6.76
N VAL A 125 2.53 11.12 7.52
CA VAL A 125 2.27 10.44 8.80
C VAL A 125 1.41 9.20 8.56
N THR A 126 1.92 8.03 8.95
CA THR A 126 1.22 6.74 8.91
C THR A 126 1.08 6.18 10.33
N ASN A 127 0.23 5.18 10.52
CA ASN A 127 0.09 4.52 11.84
C ASN A 127 1.41 3.94 12.37
N ASN A 128 2.35 3.60 11.48
CA ASN A 128 3.63 3.00 11.82
C ASN A 128 4.72 4.02 12.15
N ASN A 129 4.56 5.31 11.77
CA ASN A 129 5.56 6.36 11.96
C ASN A 129 5.10 7.52 12.85
N ARG A 130 3.97 7.38 13.58
CA ARG A 130 3.42 8.40 14.50
C ARG A 130 4.19 8.57 15.81
N LYS A 131 5.35 7.94 15.95
CA LYS A 131 6.09 7.94 17.22
C LYS A 131 7.11 9.07 17.24
N ASP A 132 7.23 9.77 18.36
CA ASP A 132 8.20 10.85 18.62
C ASP A 132 9.63 10.30 18.78
N ARG A 133 10.03 9.37 17.96
CA ARG A 133 11.37 8.76 17.98
C ARG A 133 11.83 8.43 16.57
N THR A 134 13.15 8.46 16.37
CA THR A 134 13.80 8.02 15.15
C THR A 134 13.44 6.57 14.83
N ILE A 135 12.94 6.36 13.61
CA ILE A 135 12.53 5.03 13.13
C ILE A 135 13.71 4.40 12.40
N LEU A 136 14.37 3.50 13.10
CA LEU A 136 15.57 2.83 12.61
C LEU A 136 15.24 1.77 11.56
N TRP A 137 16.25 1.42 10.77
CA TRP A 137 16.22 0.23 9.92
C TRP A 137 16.03 -1.03 10.77
N ASN A 138 15.35 -2.01 10.22
CA ASN A 138 15.16 -3.29 10.86
C ASN A 138 15.31 -4.44 9.84
N LYS A 139 15.51 -5.67 10.34
CA LYS A 139 15.69 -6.86 9.51
C LYS A 139 14.55 -7.05 8.51
N HIS A 140 13.30 -6.83 8.94
CA HIS A 140 12.12 -7.05 8.09
C HIS A 140 12.15 -6.16 6.85
N LYS A 141 12.48 -4.87 7.01
CA LYS A 141 12.55 -3.93 5.88
C LYS A 141 13.66 -4.28 4.89
N ILE A 142 14.81 -4.74 5.37
CA ILE A 142 15.92 -5.19 4.51
C ILE A 142 15.51 -6.46 3.74
N THR A 143 14.87 -7.42 4.42
CA THR A 143 14.37 -8.63 3.77
C THR A 143 13.31 -8.31 2.70
N GLU A 144 12.44 -7.36 2.98
CA GLU A 144 11.42 -6.89 2.02
C GLU A 144 12.09 -6.29 0.77
N ILE A 145 13.09 -5.43 0.94
CA ILE A 145 13.84 -4.83 -0.17
C ILE A 145 14.53 -5.92 -1.00
N LEU A 146 15.25 -6.83 -0.37
CA LEU A 146 16.03 -7.86 -1.06
C LEU A 146 15.17 -8.92 -1.79
N ASN A 147 13.88 -9.00 -1.52
CA ASN A 147 12.97 -9.96 -2.16
C ASN A 147 11.94 -9.31 -3.09
N ASP A 148 12.01 -8.00 -3.31
CA ASP A 148 11.03 -7.32 -4.16
C ASP A 148 11.57 -7.13 -5.57
N ILE A 149 10.92 -7.78 -6.55
CA ILE A 149 11.27 -7.71 -7.98
C ILE A 149 11.12 -6.30 -8.59
N VAL A 150 10.61 -5.33 -7.83
CA VAL A 150 10.56 -3.95 -8.27
C VAL A 150 11.95 -3.39 -8.56
N TYR A 151 12.98 -3.85 -7.89
CA TYR A 151 14.35 -3.37 -8.05
C TYR A 151 15.02 -3.81 -9.35
N ILE A 152 14.48 -4.84 -10.01
CA ILE A 152 14.89 -5.30 -11.35
C ILE A 152 13.93 -4.84 -12.45
N GLY A 153 13.12 -3.80 -12.19
CA GLY A 153 12.23 -3.19 -13.18
C GLY A 153 10.89 -3.90 -13.38
N HIS A 154 10.52 -4.82 -12.50
CA HIS A 154 9.27 -5.58 -12.60
C HIS A 154 8.31 -5.20 -11.48
N LEU A 155 7.01 -5.22 -11.75
CA LEU A 155 5.98 -4.98 -10.74
C LEU A 155 5.26 -6.28 -10.40
N ALA A 156 5.23 -6.66 -9.12
CA ALA A 156 4.35 -7.68 -8.59
C ALA A 156 3.27 -7.02 -7.74
N GLN A 157 2.06 -7.03 -8.22
CA GLN A 157 0.91 -6.40 -7.58
C GLN A 157 -0.14 -7.45 -7.21
N LYS A 158 -1.23 -7.05 -6.52
CA LYS A 158 -2.26 -7.97 -6.00
C LYS A 158 -1.71 -9.00 -5.00
N LYS A 159 -0.68 -8.61 -4.23
CA LYS A 159 -0.07 -9.46 -3.17
C LYS A 159 -1.01 -9.72 -1.98
N GLY A 160 -2.12 -9.03 -1.90
CA GLY A 160 -3.16 -9.22 -0.90
C GLY A 160 -4.53 -8.82 -1.42
N SER A 161 -5.56 -9.40 -0.86
CA SER A 161 -6.95 -9.16 -1.21
C SER A 161 -7.81 -9.03 0.04
N GLN A 162 -8.83 -8.20 -0.05
CA GLN A 162 -9.91 -8.12 0.94
C GLN A 162 -11.21 -7.78 0.23
N CYS A 163 -12.31 -8.26 0.76
CA CYS A 163 -13.63 -7.89 0.29
C CYS A 163 -14.54 -7.62 1.49
N LEU A 164 -14.50 -6.38 1.95
CA LEU A 164 -15.29 -5.93 3.11
C LEU A 164 -16.77 -6.18 2.92
N TYR A 165 -17.26 -6.01 1.70
CA TYR A 165 -18.64 -6.23 1.34
C TYR A 165 -19.08 -7.72 1.50
N SER A 166 -18.22 -8.65 1.15
CA SER A 166 -18.47 -10.09 1.32
C SER A 166 -18.04 -10.62 2.69
N GLY A 167 -17.65 -9.75 3.62
CA GLY A 167 -17.14 -10.13 4.92
C GLY A 167 -15.78 -10.85 4.88
N ILE A 168 -15.07 -10.80 3.75
CA ILE A 168 -13.77 -11.43 3.59
C ILE A 168 -12.70 -10.49 4.14
N PRO A 169 -12.01 -10.87 5.25
CA PRO A 169 -10.93 -10.07 5.82
C PRO A 169 -9.73 -10.03 4.87
N TYR A 170 -8.81 -9.09 5.14
CA TYR A 170 -7.54 -9.06 4.41
C TYR A 170 -6.80 -10.38 4.55
N HIS A 171 -6.38 -10.92 3.42
CA HIS A 171 -5.52 -12.10 3.33
C HIS A 171 -4.45 -11.91 2.27
N ILE A 172 -3.33 -12.59 2.45
CA ILE A 172 -2.24 -12.61 1.46
C ILE A 172 -2.64 -13.62 0.39
N THR A 173 -2.57 -13.18 -0.87
CA THR A 173 -2.86 -14.03 -2.02
C THR A 173 -1.68 -14.95 -2.33
N SER A 174 -1.95 -16.09 -2.95
CA SER A 174 -0.90 -16.99 -3.45
C SER A 174 -0.09 -16.29 -4.55
N LYS A 175 1.17 -16.71 -4.74
CA LYS A 175 2.03 -16.11 -5.77
C LYS A 175 1.48 -16.27 -7.19
N ASP A 176 0.68 -17.32 -7.42
CA ASP A 176 0.05 -17.61 -8.71
C ASP A 176 -1.06 -16.60 -9.06
N GLU A 177 -1.61 -15.93 -8.04
CA GLU A 177 -2.63 -14.89 -8.21
C GLU A 177 -2.04 -13.48 -8.39
N TRP A 178 -0.73 -13.34 -8.24
CA TRP A 178 -0.08 -12.05 -8.40
C TRP A 178 -0.10 -11.61 -9.86
N ILE A 179 -0.32 -10.34 -10.08
CA ILE A 179 -0.20 -9.73 -11.40
C ILE A 179 1.22 -9.21 -11.52
N ILE A 180 2.01 -9.87 -12.39
CA ILE A 180 3.40 -9.53 -12.62
C ILE A 180 3.50 -8.85 -13.99
N ALA A 181 3.87 -7.57 -13.98
CA ALA A 181 4.20 -6.80 -15.17
C ALA A 181 5.73 -6.62 -15.26
N LYS A 182 6.31 -7.00 -16.40
CA LYS A 182 7.76 -6.94 -16.60
C LYS A 182 8.16 -5.63 -17.30
N ASN A 183 9.38 -5.15 -17.01
CA ASN A 183 10.01 -4.00 -17.65
C ASN A 183 9.12 -2.75 -17.64
N THR A 184 8.56 -2.43 -16.48
CA THR A 184 7.64 -1.30 -16.32
C THR A 184 8.34 0.02 -16.00
N HIS A 185 9.59 -0.05 -15.53
CA HIS A 185 10.39 1.11 -15.12
C HIS A 185 11.87 0.75 -15.12
N ASP A 186 12.74 1.75 -15.00
CA ASP A 186 14.19 1.56 -14.98
C ASP A 186 14.62 0.77 -13.74
N PRO A 187 15.40 -0.33 -13.89
CA PRO A 187 15.90 -1.11 -12.78
C PRO A 187 16.99 -0.37 -12.01
N ILE A 188 17.02 -0.53 -10.68
CA ILE A 188 18.13 -0.07 -9.83
C ILE A 188 19.24 -1.12 -9.78
N ILE A 189 18.85 -2.38 -9.87
CA ILE A 189 19.73 -3.55 -9.73
C ILE A 189 19.66 -4.38 -11.01
N SER A 190 20.77 -4.97 -11.42
CA SER A 190 20.78 -5.95 -12.51
C SER A 190 20.19 -7.29 -12.06
N ASP A 191 19.65 -8.06 -13.01
CA ASP A 191 19.12 -9.40 -12.74
C ASP A 191 20.20 -10.34 -12.14
N GLU A 192 21.49 -10.13 -12.49
CA GLU A 192 22.60 -10.93 -11.97
C GLU A 192 22.90 -10.69 -10.49
N LEU A 193 22.61 -9.49 -10.00
CA LEU A 193 22.85 -9.11 -8.61
C LEU A 193 21.65 -9.42 -7.71
N PHE A 194 20.45 -9.56 -8.29
CA PHE A 194 19.22 -9.88 -7.57
C PHE A 194 19.16 -11.37 -7.21
#